data_1e233118520488ad9d2dafb2fb4fd5fa
#
_entry.id   1e233118520488ad9d2dafb2fb4fd5fa
#
_cell.length_a   1.000
_cell.length_b   1.000
_cell.length_c   1.000
_cell.angle_alpha   90.00
_cell.angle_beta   90.00
_cell.angle_gamma   90.00
#
_symmetry.space_group_name_H-M   'P 1'
#
loop_
_entity.id
_entity.type
_entity.pdbx_description
1 polymer ?
#
loop_
_entity_poly.entity_id
_entity_poly.type
_entity_poly.pdbx_seq_one_letter_code
_entity_poly.pdbx_strand_id
1 'polypeptide(L)'
;TKIFEEGQLIPMGFSEDFAPFLSRLIIAFEFFIAFAILQTHYIKKLVIPSTILLLVIFNVDLALDIFVGNDENCGCFGQLIPMTPTEAFIKNIFTIFLLIFIYRNVNDKKESSFLLLLNGYLIISVLMFSLLPIATNSSSKQISSYSSYVDEAFNINEGKKILCFFDAGCEHCMDAAKSLTEIASNSTEFPDVHIIFSDTEEGKIPDFLKYSGKEYSYQIMEFYNPDDDINSYLEVLGFEYENPVIIYYNNGNQMRFYDGTGSNEYNAKDFES
;
A
#
# COMPACT_ATOMS: atom_id res chain seq x y z
N THR A 1 -3.80 2.27 -5.47
CA THR A 1 -3.48 0.92 -5.97
C THR A 1 -2.66 0.12 -4.97
N LYS A 2 -1.59 0.68 -4.36
CA LYS A 2 -0.71 -0.06 -3.44
C LYS A 2 -1.46 -0.71 -2.28
N ILE A 3 -2.35 -0.01 -1.57
CA ILE A 3 -3.15 -0.58 -0.48
C ILE A 3 -3.94 -1.81 -0.95
N PHE A 4 -4.51 -1.76 -2.14
CA PHE A 4 -5.23 -2.89 -2.73
C PHE A 4 -4.30 -4.04 -3.15
N GLU A 5 -3.11 -3.71 -3.65
CA GLU A 5 -2.10 -4.68 -4.04
C GLU A 5 -1.54 -5.42 -2.82
N GLU A 6 -1.12 -4.67 -1.81
CA GLU A 6 -0.49 -5.19 -0.59
C GLU A 6 -1.51 -5.75 0.42
N GLY A 7 -2.67 -5.09 0.56
CA GLY A 7 -3.70 -5.49 1.52
C GLY A 7 -4.60 -6.64 1.06
N GLN A 8 -4.75 -6.86 -0.24
CA GLN A 8 -5.67 -7.89 -0.76
C GLN A 8 -5.00 -8.85 -1.76
N LEU A 9 -4.40 -8.35 -2.85
CA LEU A 9 -3.93 -9.23 -3.92
C LEU A 9 -2.76 -10.13 -3.51
N ILE A 10 -1.77 -9.58 -2.80
CA ILE A 10 -0.61 -10.36 -2.34
C ILE A 10 -1.02 -11.40 -1.29
N PRO A 11 -1.83 -11.07 -0.25
CA PRO A 11 -2.36 -12.07 0.68
C PRO A 11 -3.20 -13.16 0.03
N MET A 12 -3.91 -12.85 -1.07
CA MET A 12 -4.63 -13.84 -1.88
C MET A 12 -3.72 -14.77 -2.68
N GLY A 13 -2.39 -14.57 -2.65
CA GLY A 13 -1.39 -15.44 -3.29
C GLY A 13 -0.92 -14.96 -4.67
N PHE A 14 -1.23 -13.73 -5.09
CA PHE A 14 -0.65 -13.16 -6.30
C PHE A 14 0.77 -12.66 -6.03
N SER A 15 1.68 -12.84 -7.01
CA SER A 15 3.05 -12.37 -6.88
C SER A 15 3.14 -10.85 -6.88
N GLU A 16 4.16 -10.30 -6.21
CA GLU A 16 4.43 -8.85 -6.17
C GLU A 16 4.59 -8.22 -7.57
N ASP A 17 5.09 -8.98 -8.55
CA ASP A 17 5.21 -8.51 -9.94
C ASP A 17 3.87 -8.49 -10.68
N PHE A 18 2.96 -9.41 -10.36
CA PHE A 18 1.67 -9.54 -11.04
C PHE A 18 0.55 -8.72 -10.40
N ALA A 19 0.59 -8.53 -9.10
CA ALA A 19 -0.42 -7.77 -8.36
C ALA A 19 -0.62 -6.33 -8.89
N PRO A 20 0.45 -5.56 -9.23
CA PRO A 20 0.30 -4.23 -9.83
C PRO A 20 -0.40 -4.24 -11.19
N PHE A 21 -0.17 -5.24 -12.02
CA PHE A 21 -0.85 -5.37 -13.30
C PHE A 21 -2.33 -5.73 -13.11
N LEU A 22 -2.61 -6.68 -12.22
CA LEU A 22 -3.95 -7.15 -11.92
C LEU A 22 -4.81 -6.05 -11.28
N SER A 23 -4.24 -5.25 -10.37
CA SER A 23 -4.95 -4.14 -9.73
C SER A 23 -5.46 -3.13 -10.75
N ARG A 24 -4.64 -2.73 -11.74
CA ARG A 24 -5.07 -1.79 -12.81
C ARG A 24 -6.19 -2.37 -13.66
N LEU A 25 -6.13 -3.66 -13.98
CA LEU A 25 -7.20 -4.31 -14.74
C LEU A 25 -8.52 -4.38 -13.95
N ILE A 26 -8.45 -4.67 -12.65
CA ILE A 26 -9.63 -4.71 -11.79
C ILE A 26 -10.25 -3.31 -11.66
N ILE A 27 -9.44 -2.30 -11.38
CA ILE A 27 -9.91 -0.90 -11.29
C ILE A 27 -10.48 -0.44 -12.64
N ALA A 28 -9.80 -0.76 -13.76
CA ALA A 28 -10.33 -0.47 -15.09
C ALA A 28 -11.69 -1.16 -15.34
N PHE A 29 -11.86 -2.38 -14.84
CA PHE A 29 -13.12 -3.11 -14.95
C PHE A 29 -14.22 -2.50 -14.10
N GLU A 30 -13.92 -1.99 -12.90
CA GLU A 30 -14.89 -1.25 -12.06
C GLU A 30 -15.38 0.03 -12.75
N PHE A 31 -14.46 0.85 -13.28
CA PHE A 31 -14.80 2.02 -14.06
C PHE A 31 -15.61 1.67 -15.31
N PHE A 32 -15.24 0.58 -15.99
CA PHE A 32 -15.98 0.08 -17.14
C PHE A 32 -17.41 -0.34 -16.77
N ILE A 33 -17.60 -1.03 -15.64
CA ILE A 33 -18.93 -1.42 -15.15
C ILE A 33 -19.79 -0.17 -14.93
N ALA A 34 -19.26 0.86 -14.27
CA ALA A 34 -19.97 2.11 -14.05
C ALA A 34 -20.41 2.74 -15.38
N PHE A 35 -19.54 2.77 -16.38
CA PHE A 35 -19.86 3.24 -17.72
C PHE A 35 -20.89 2.34 -18.43
N ALA A 36 -20.71 1.02 -18.32
CA ALA A 36 -21.56 0.04 -19.01
C ALA A 36 -23.01 0.04 -18.49
N ILE A 37 -23.22 0.28 -17.20
CA ILE A 37 -24.55 0.40 -16.60
C ILE A 37 -25.33 1.58 -17.24
N LEU A 38 -24.65 2.68 -17.54
CA LEU A 38 -25.27 3.85 -18.19
C LEU A 38 -25.63 3.60 -19.66
N GLN A 39 -24.92 2.71 -20.36
CA GLN A 39 -25.10 2.42 -21.78
C GLN A 39 -26.29 1.51 -22.09
N THR A 40 -26.79 0.74 -21.12
CA THR A 40 -27.88 -0.24 -21.26
C THR A 40 -27.65 -1.33 -22.32
N HIS A 41 -26.41 -1.52 -22.83
CA HIS A 41 -26.02 -2.60 -23.72
C HIS A 41 -25.65 -3.85 -22.91
N TYR A 42 -26.24 -4.99 -23.20
CA TYR A 42 -26.02 -6.26 -22.50
C TYR A 42 -26.10 -6.15 -20.97
N ILE A 43 -26.88 -5.19 -20.47
CA ILE A 43 -26.93 -4.87 -19.04
C ILE A 43 -27.40 -6.09 -18.22
N LYS A 44 -28.42 -6.79 -18.72
CA LYS A 44 -29.00 -7.95 -18.06
C LYS A 44 -28.22 -9.24 -18.27
N LYS A 45 -27.59 -9.40 -19.44
CA LYS A 45 -26.93 -10.65 -19.81
C LYS A 45 -25.46 -10.69 -19.37
N LEU A 46 -24.80 -9.54 -19.30
CA LEU A 46 -23.35 -9.46 -19.04
C LEU A 46 -23.02 -8.51 -17.89
N VAL A 47 -23.44 -7.25 -17.94
CA VAL A 47 -22.96 -6.23 -17.01
C VAL A 47 -23.38 -6.54 -15.58
N ILE A 48 -24.67 -6.71 -15.30
CA ILE A 48 -25.16 -7.00 -13.94
C ILE A 48 -24.60 -8.32 -13.40
N PRO A 49 -24.64 -9.47 -14.14
CA PRO A 49 -24.07 -10.71 -13.63
C PRO A 49 -22.58 -10.64 -13.32
N SER A 50 -21.77 -9.99 -14.16
CA SER A 50 -20.33 -9.83 -13.90
C SER A 50 -20.05 -8.90 -12.73
N THR A 51 -20.86 -7.84 -12.54
CA THR A 51 -20.76 -6.97 -11.37
C THR A 51 -21.09 -7.71 -10.08
N ILE A 52 -22.17 -8.49 -10.08
CA ILE A 52 -22.53 -9.31 -8.90
C ILE A 52 -21.43 -10.32 -8.59
N LEU A 53 -20.87 -10.98 -9.62
CA LEU A 53 -19.77 -11.94 -9.44
C LEU A 53 -18.55 -11.26 -8.78
N LEU A 54 -18.15 -10.09 -9.28
CA LEU A 54 -17.03 -9.31 -8.70
C LEU A 54 -17.30 -8.95 -7.24
N LEU A 55 -18.49 -8.44 -6.93
CA LEU A 55 -18.87 -8.09 -5.56
C LEU A 55 -18.93 -9.30 -4.63
N VAL A 56 -19.32 -10.46 -5.13
CA VAL A 56 -19.30 -11.71 -4.35
C VAL A 56 -17.86 -12.12 -4.03
N ILE A 57 -16.94 -12.04 -5.01
CA ILE A 57 -15.52 -12.36 -4.79
C ILE A 57 -14.95 -11.44 -3.70
N PHE A 58 -15.15 -10.13 -3.80
CA PHE A 58 -14.69 -9.19 -2.76
C PHE A 58 -15.35 -9.42 -1.40
N ASN A 59 -16.63 -9.78 -1.38
CA ASN A 59 -17.30 -10.09 -0.11
C ASN A 59 -16.77 -11.36 0.57
N VAL A 60 -16.28 -12.33 -0.19
CA VAL A 60 -15.62 -13.51 0.41
C VAL A 60 -14.33 -13.09 1.09
N ASP A 61 -13.52 -12.26 0.46
CA ASP A 61 -12.29 -11.73 1.02
C ASP A 61 -12.57 -10.90 2.29
N LEU A 62 -13.46 -9.90 2.19
CA LEU A 62 -13.89 -9.09 3.34
C LEU A 62 -14.47 -9.93 4.50
N ALA A 63 -15.17 -11.02 4.19
CA ALA A 63 -15.69 -11.91 5.23
C ALA A 63 -14.57 -12.66 5.96
N LEU A 64 -13.48 -13.02 5.26
CA LEU A 64 -12.29 -13.60 5.86
C LEU A 64 -11.59 -12.61 6.79
N ASP A 65 -11.42 -11.36 6.35
CA ASP A 65 -10.86 -10.27 7.16
C ASP A 65 -11.66 -10.04 8.44
N ILE A 66 -12.99 -9.96 8.34
CA ILE A 66 -13.89 -9.82 9.50
C ILE A 66 -13.75 -11.02 10.43
N PHE A 67 -13.61 -12.24 9.88
CA PHE A 67 -13.51 -13.46 10.70
C PHE A 67 -12.19 -13.52 11.47
N VAL A 68 -11.11 -12.99 10.91
CA VAL A 68 -9.79 -12.90 11.55
C VAL A 68 -9.73 -11.73 12.55
N GLY A 69 -10.71 -10.82 12.52
CA GLY A 69 -10.76 -9.64 13.40
C GLY A 69 -9.92 -8.48 12.88
N ASN A 70 -9.69 -8.43 11.57
CA ASN A 70 -9.01 -7.29 10.92
C ASN A 70 -10.00 -6.14 10.75
N ASP A 71 -9.78 -5.04 11.47
CA ASP A 71 -10.58 -3.81 11.39
C ASP A 71 -9.89 -2.70 10.58
N GLU A 72 -8.79 -3.03 9.88
CA GLU A 72 -8.03 -2.08 9.08
C GLU A 72 -8.79 -1.59 7.84
N ASN A 73 -8.28 -0.51 7.22
CA ASN A 73 -8.85 0.01 5.98
C ASN A 73 -8.76 -1.03 4.86
N CYS A 74 -9.90 -1.53 4.40
CA CYS A 74 -9.98 -2.54 3.33
C CYS A 74 -9.39 -2.08 1.97
N GLY A 75 -8.98 -0.82 1.85
CA GLY A 75 -8.39 -0.28 0.61
C GLY A 75 -9.34 -0.12 -0.58
N CYS A 76 -10.62 -0.51 -0.44
CA CYS A 76 -11.60 -0.50 -1.53
C CYS A 76 -11.79 0.87 -2.20
N PHE A 77 -11.60 1.97 -1.45
CA PHE A 77 -11.61 3.35 -1.96
C PHE A 77 -10.25 4.06 -1.79
N GLY A 78 -9.20 3.29 -1.52
CA GLY A 78 -7.87 3.83 -1.24
C GLY A 78 -7.85 4.64 0.07
N GLN A 79 -6.99 5.66 0.13
CA GLN A 79 -6.88 6.55 1.29
C GLN A 79 -7.94 7.66 1.34
N LEU A 80 -8.64 7.90 0.23
CA LEU A 80 -9.62 8.99 0.14
C LEU A 80 -10.84 8.78 1.03
N ILE A 81 -11.27 7.54 1.19
CA ILE A 81 -12.41 7.16 2.02
C ILE A 81 -12.00 5.88 2.77
N PRO A 82 -11.39 6.01 3.95
CA PRO A 82 -11.06 4.85 4.77
C PRO A 82 -12.37 4.14 5.16
N MET A 83 -12.39 2.83 5.02
CA MET A 83 -13.56 2.00 5.27
C MET A 83 -13.12 0.66 5.87
N THR A 84 -13.74 0.28 6.97
CA THR A 84 -13.47 -1.02 7.58
C THR A 84 -14.02 -2.17 6.72
N PRO A 85 -13.49 -3.40 6.85
CA PRO A 85 -14.01 -4.57 6.13
C PRO A 85 -15.51 -4.77 6.35
N THR A 86 -16.02 -4.53 7.58
CA THR A 86 -17.44 -4.65 7.92
C THR A 86 -18.30 -3.64 7.16
N GLU A 87 -17.88 -2.37 7.09
CA GLU A 87 -18.60 -1.33 6.35
C GLU A 87 -18.63 -1.62 4.85
N ALA A 88 -17.49 -2.04 4.29
CA ALA A 88 -17.38 -2.41 2.89
C ALA A 88 -18.27 -3.62 2.55
N PHE A 89 -18.31 -4.63 3.42
CA PHE A 89 -19.15 -5.80 3.28
C PHE A 89 -20.64 -5.43 3.23
N ILE A 90 -21.13 -4.63 4.20
CA ILE A 90 -22.52 -4.18 4.26
C ILE A 90 -22.88 -3.39 3.00
N LYS A 91 -22.02 -2.44 2.59
CA LYS A 91 -22.19 -1.67 1.36
C LYS A 91 -22.31 -2.57 0.13
N ASN A 92 -21.46 -3.58 0.00
CA ASN A 92 -21.48 -4.51 -1.14
C ASN A 92 -22.77 -5.35 -1.16
N ILE A 93 -23.23 -5.85 0.00
CA ILE A 93 -24.50 -6.55 0.10
C ILE A 93 -25.67 -5.66 -0.34
N PHE A 94 -25.71 -4.42 0.12
CA PHE A 94 -26.74 -3.46 -0.30
C PHE A 94 -26.68 -3.21 -1.83
N THR A 95 -25.50 -3.07 -2.38
CA THR A 95 -25.28 -2.90 -3.82
C THR A 95 -25.77 -4.12 -4.62
N ILE A 96 -25.54 -5.34 -4.13
CA ILE A 96 -26.04 -6.57 -4.76
C ILE A 96 -27.58 -6.57 -4.79
N PHE A 97 -28.23 -6.17 -3.69
CA PHE A 97 -29.71 -6.05 -3.67
C PHE A 97 -30.23 -5.04 -4.69
N LEU A 98 -29.58 -3.89 -4.83
CA LEU A 98 -29.92 -2.90 -5.85
C LEU A 98 -29.74 -3.46 -7.28
N LEU A 99 -28.65 -4.19 -7.52
CA LEU A 99 -28.40 -4.80 -8.82
C LEU A 99 -29.43 -5.87 -9.17
N ILE A 100 -29.86 -6.68 -8.20
CA ILE A 100 -30.95 -7.67 -8.39
C ILE A 100 -32.27 -6.95 -8.70
N PHE A 101 -32.55 -5.84 -8.02
CA PHE A 101 -33.75 -5.04 -8.30
C PHE A 101 -33.70 -4.45 -9.73
N ILE A 102 -32.55 -3.88 -10.12
CA ILE A 102 -32.35 -3.37 -11.50
C ILE A 102 -32.48 -4.51 -12.52
N TYR A 103 -31.89 -5.67 -12.25
CA TYR A 103 -31.96 -6.85 -13.12
C TYR A 103 -33.40 -7.27 -13.41
N ARG A 104 -34.32 -7.16 -12.44
CA ARG A 104 -35.73 -7.50 -12.62
C ARG A 104 -36.47 -6.48 -13.47
N ASN A 105 -36.11 -5.20 -13.38
CA ASN A 105 -36.88 -4.08 -13.95
C ASN A 105 -36.30 -3.53 -15.26
N VAL A 106 -35.02 -3.82 -15.57
CA VAL A 106 -34.37 -3.34 -16.80
C VAL A 106 -34.46 -4.35 -17.92
N ASN A 107 -34.49 -3.87 -19.15
CA ASN A 107 -34.36 -4.71 -20.35
C ASN A 107 -33.14 -4.25 -21.17
N ASP A 108 -32.45 -5.21 -21.78
CA ASP A 108 -31.38 -4.89 -22.73
C ASP A 108 -31.93 -4.12 -23.93
N LYS A 109 -31.14 -3.23 -24.51
CA LYS A 109 -31.47 -2.60 -25.79
C LYS A 109 -31.64 -3.66 -26.85
N LYS A 110 -32.61 -3.43 -27.75
CA LYS A 110 -32.94 -4.38 -28.82
C LYS A 110 -31.78 -4.56 -29.80
N GLU A 111 -30.97 -3.52 -30.01
CA GLU A 111 -29.74 -3.55 -30.81
C GLU A 111 -28.53 -3.33 -29.87
N SER A 112 -28.11 -4.40 -29.22
CA SER A 112 -26.94 -4.34 -28.33
C SER A 112 -25.66 -4.62 -29.13
N SER A 113 -24.64 -3.77 -28.95
CA SER A 113 -23.32 -3.93 -29.59
C SER A 113 -22.28 -4.42 -28.58
N PHE A 114 -21.78 -5.63 -28.76
CA PHE A 114 -20.69 -6.17 -27.95
C PHE A 114 -19.37 -5.42 -28.21
N LEU A 115 -19.13 -5.00 -29.45
CA LEU A 115 -17.93 -4.25 -29.82
C LEU A 115 -17.85 -2.90 -29.08
N LEU A 116 -18.99 -2.26 -28.80
CA LEU A 116 -19.01 -1.02 -28.03
C LEU A 116 -18.55 -1.24 -26.59
N LEU A 117 -18.99 -2.33 -25.96
CA LEU A 117 -18.53 -2.70 -24.60
C LEU A 117 -17.05 -3.06 -24.59
N LEU A 118 -16.61 -3.88 -25.57
CA LEU A 118 -15.21 -4.28 -25.66
C LEU A 118 -14.28 -3.09 -25.88
N ASN A 119 -14.62 -2.20 -26.83
CA ASN A 119 -13.83 -1.00 -27.08
C ASN A 119 -13.84 -0.05 -25.87
N GLY A 120 -14.98 0.07 -25.18
CA GLY A 120 -15.08 0.84 -23.96
C GLY A 120 -14.13 0.33 -22.87
N TYR A 121 -14.09 -0.98 -22.64
CA TYR A 121 -13.17 -1.59 -21.69
C TYR A 121 -11.71 -1.40 -22.09
N LEU A 122 -11.37 -1.61 -23.35
CA LEU A 122 -9.99 -1.41 -23.84
C LEU A 122 -9.52 0.04 -23.69
N ILE A 123 -10.36 1.03 -24.01
CA ILE A 123 -10.03 2.44 -23.84
C ILE A 123 -9.82 2.76 -22.36
N ILE A 124 -10.71 2.32 -21.48
CA ILE A 124 -10.58 2.55 -20.03
C ILE A 124 -9.32 1.87 -19.50
N SER A 125 -9.02 0.64 -19.93
CA SER A 125 -7.81 -0.07 -19.52
C SER A 125 -6.54 0.69 -19.95
N VAL A 126 -6.46 1.15 -21.19
CA VAL A 126 -5.32 1.95 -21.68
C VAL A 126 -5.18 3.25 -20.87
N LEU A 127 -6.28 3.93 -20.57
CA LEU A 127 -6.27 5.12 -19.73
C LEU A 127 -5.76 4.80 -18.32
N MET A 128 -6.20 3.70 -17.71
CA MET A 128 -5.76 3.31 -16.36
C MET A 128 -4.26 3.03 -16.33
N PHE A 129 -3.70 2.30 -17.29
CA PHE A 129 -2.26 2.07 -17.37
C PHE A 129 -1.44 3.34 -17.68
N SER A 130 -2.04 4.30 -18.38
CA SER A 130 -1.41 5.60 -18.65
C SER A 130 -1.41 6.53 -17.45
N LEU A 131 -2.51 6.54 -16.67
CA LEU A 131 -2.67 7.40 -15.49
C LEU A 131 -1.99 6.83 -14.25
N LEU A 132 -1.94 5.49 -14.14
CA LEU A 132 -1.35 4.75 -13.05
C LEU A 132 -0.29 3.78 -13.59
N PRO A 133 0.85 4.31 -14.07
CA PRO A 133 1.89 3.45 -14.63
C PRO A 133 2.37 2.45 -13.57
N ILE A 134 2.65 1.22 -14.01
CA ILE A 134 3.29 0.23 -13.14
C ILE A 134 4.74 0.68 -13.00
N ALA A 135 5.13 1.00 -11.77
CA ALA A 135 6.54 1.13 -11.43
C ALA A 135 7.14 -0.29 -11.52
N THR A 136 7.74 -0.62 -12.65
CA THR A 136 8.46 -1.89 -12.79
C THR A 136 9.66 -1.87 -11.88
N ASN A 137 9.76 -2.84 -10.99
CA ASN A 137 10.83 -2.98 -10.00
C ASN A 137 12.24 -3.11 -10.59
N SER A 138 12.41 -2.99 -11.90
CA SER A 138 13.65 -3.45 -12.50
C SER A 138 14.49 -2.45 -13.28
N SER A 139 14.10 -1.19 -13.49
CA SER A 139 15.00 -0.35 -14.34
C SER A 139 14.88 1.17 -14.22
N SER A 140 13.83 1.76 -13.73
CA SER A 140 13.82 3.22 -13.57
C SER A 140 14.33 3.59 -12.19
N LYS A 141 15.57 4.04 -12.09
CA LYS A 141 16.05 4.74 -10.90
C LYS A 141 15.08 5.90 -10.62
N GLN A 142 14.31 5.79 -9.56
CA GLN A 142 13.47 6.88 -9.08
C GLN A 142 14.25 7.58 -7.96
N ILE A 143 14.22 8.90 -7.95
CA ILE A 143 14.79 9.65 -6.83
C ILE A 143 13.75 9.63 -5.72
N SER A 144 14.10 9.02 -4.58
CA SER A 144 13.26 9.04 -3.40
C SER A 144 13.06 10.47 -2.90
N SER A 145 11.87 10.79 -2.40
CA SER A 145 11.59 12.06 -1.71
C SER A 145 12.51 12.31 -0.52
N TYR A 146 13.00 11.23 0.11
CA TYR A 146 13.93 11.31 1.25
C TYR A 146 15.41 11.39 0.86
N SER A 147 15.75 11.32 -0.44
CA SER A 147 17.16 11.28 -0.87
C SER A 147 17.95 12.54 -0.52
N SER A 148 17.28 13.69 -0.38
CA SER A 148 17.91 14.94 0.05
C SER A 148 18.21 15.04 1.54
N TYR A 149 17.63 14.15 2.33
CA TYR A 149 17.72 14.14 3.80
C TYR A 149 18.59 13.00 4.35
N VAL A 150 18.99 12.07 3.49
CA VAL A 150 19.78 10.91 3.86
C VAL A 150 21.22 11.12 3.41
N ASP A 151 22.19 10.67 4.24
CA ASP A 151 23.61 10.72 3.92
C ASP A 151 23.88 10.10 2.53
N GLU A 152 24.65 10.78 1.70
CA GLU A 152 25.05 10.31 0.36
C GLU A 152 25.71 8.93 0.39
N ALA A 153 26.38 8.58 1.48
CA ALA A 153 27.03 7.27 1.67
C ALA A 153 26.04 6.10 1.68
N PHE A 154 24.79 6.33 2.11
CA PHE A 154 23.75 5.30 2.13
C PHE A 154 23.08 5.07 0.78
N ASN A 155 23.06 6.05 -0.09
CA ASN A 155 22.46 6.03 -1.44
C ASN A 155 21.13 5.28 -1.54
N ILE A 156 20.09 5.84 -0.94
CA ILE A 156 18.72 5.26 -0.88
C ILE A 156 18.14 4.92 -2.27
N ASN A 157 18.68 5.49 -3.34
CA ASN A 157 18.21 5.31 -4.70
C ASN A 157 18.82 4.09 -5.42
N GLU A 158 19.67 3.30 -4.76
CA GLU A 158 20.31 2.11 -5.35
C GLU A 158 20.11 0.85 -4.50
N GLY A 159 19.64 -0.21 -5.14
CA GLY A 159 19.43 -1.51 -4.50
C GLY A 159 18.26 -1.53 -3.53
N LYS A 160 18.26 -2.54 -2.65
CA LYS A 160 17.27 -2.71 -1.59
C LYS A 160 17.74 -1.97 -0.34
N LYS A 161 16.95 -1.05 0.18
CA LYS A 161 17.29 -0.20 1.32
C LYS A 161 16.12 -0.12 2.31
N ILE A 162 16.42 -0.04 3.60
CA ILE A 162 15.45 0.25 4.66
C ILE A 162 15.88 1.55 5.33
N LEU A 163 15.00 2.54 5.33
CA LEU A 163 15.16 3.79 6.05
C LEU A 163 14.25 3.76 7.27
N CYS A 164 14.82 4.00 8.44
CA CYS A 164 14.10 4.03 9.70
C CYS A 164 14.15 5.43 10.31
N PHE A 165 13.03 5.89 10.81
CA PHE A 165 12.93 7.07 11.68
C PHE A 165 12.64 6.57 13.08
N PHE A 166 13.62 6.70 13.99
CA PHE A 166 13.56 6.17 15.34
C PHE A 166 13.90 7.24 16.36
N ASP A 167 13.37 7.05 17.56
CA ASP A 167 13.85 7.73 18.76
C ASP A 167 14.64 6.74 19.61
N ALA A 168 15.81 7.13 20.11
CA ALA A 168 16.71 6.24 20.81
C ALA A 168 16.17 5.77 22.17
N GLY A 169 15.19 6.48 22.76
CA GLY A 169 14.51 6.08 23.98
C GLY A 169 13.21 5.34 23.80
N CYS A 170 12.76 5.16 22.57
CA CYS A 170 11.51 4.48 22.24
C CYS A 170 11.69 2.95 22.29
N GLU A 171 10.97 2.25 23.18
CA GLU A 171 11.06 0.79 23.32
C GLU A 171 10.61 0.08 22.03
N HIS A 172 9.53 0.53 21.37
CA HIS A 172 9.07 -0.05 20.12
C HIS A 172 10.09 0.12 18.98
N CYS A 173 10.84 1.22 18.95
CA CYS A 173 11.93 1.43 18.00
C CYS A 173 13.09 0.46 18.26
N MET A 174 13.42 0.24 19.52
CA MET A 174 14.46 -0.72 19.93
C MET A 174 14.08 -2.14 19.53
N ASP A 175 12.83 -2.55 19.77
CA ASP A 175 12.32 -3.87 19.41
C ASP A 175 12.26 -4.07 17.90
N ALA A 176 11.85 -3.05 17.15
CA ALA A 176 11.86 -3.06 15.68
C ALA A 176 13.28 -3.22 15.13
N ALA A 177 14.26 -2.46 15.65
CA ALA A 177 15.66 -2.57 15.23
C ALA A 177 16.25 -3.96 15.55
N LYS A 178 15.94 -4.52 16.71
CA LYS A 178 16.33 -5.87 17.08
C LYS A 178 15.75 -6.92 16.15
N SER A 179 14.46 -6.82 15.85
CA SER A 179 13.78 -7.70 14.90
C SER A 179 14.41 -7.64 13.51
N LEU A 180 14.73 -6.45 12.99
CA LEU A 180 15.46 -6.29 11.73
C LEU A 180 16.84 -6.97 11.77
N THR A 181 17.55 -6.92 12.91
CA THR A 181 18.82 -7.62 13.09
C THR A 181 18.67 -9.14 13.05
N GLU A 182 17.64 -9.67 13.70
CA GLU A 182 17.35 -11.11 13.74
C GLU A 182 17.02 -11.64 12.33
N ILE A 183 16.17 -10.93 11.57
CA ILE A 183 15.85 -11.31 10.19
C ILE A 183 17.09 -11.22 9.30
N ALA A 184 17.86 -10.12 9.41
CA ALA A 184 19.08 -9.94 8.64
C ALA A 184 20.11 -11.07 8.87
N SER A 185 20.17 -11.62 10.09
CA SER A 185 21.07 -12.72 10.41
C SER A 185 20.70 -14.04 9.73
N ASN A 186 19.44 -14.20 9.36
CA ASN A 186 18.87 -15.39 8.71
C ASN A 186 18.73 -15.24 7.18
N SER A 187 19.00 -14.06 6.62
CA SER A 187 18.88 -13.79 5.19
C SER A 187 20.24 -13.47 4.57
N THR A 188 20.50 -14.01 3.38
CA THR A 188 21.73 -13.72 2.61
C THR A 188 21.64 -12.43 1.79
N GLU A 189 20.45 -11.90 1.57
CA GLU A 189 20.19 -10.73 0.73
C GLU A 189 19.31 -9.69 1.44
N PHE A 190 19.55 -9.49 2.74
CA PHE A 190 18.77 -8.50 3.50
C PHE A 190 19.14 -7.08 3.06
N PRO A 191 18.16 -6.15 2.96
CA PRO A 191 18.40 -4.76 2.59
C PRO A 191 19.37 -4.05 3.55
N ASP A 192 20.14 -3.08 3.04
CA ASP A 192 20.91 -2.20 3.90
C ASP A 192 19.97 -1.30 4.70
N VAL A 193 20.25 -1.15 6.00
CA VAL A 193 19.45 -0.35 6.94
C VAL A 193 20.19 0.91 7.33
N HIS A 194 19.48 2.04 7.28
CA HIS A 194 19.96 3.33 7.81
C HIS A 194 18.92 3.91 8.75
N ILE A 195 19.37 4.45 9.89
CA ILE A 195 18.51 5.01 10.91
C ILE A 195 18.69 6.53 10.97
N ILE A 196 17.60 7.27 10.91
CA ILE A 196 17.56 8.69 11.27
C ILE A 196 17.02 8.75 12.70
N PHE A 197 17.88 9.15 13.65
CA PHE A 197 17.46 9.40 15.01
C PHE A 197 17.04 10.85 15.20
N SER A 198 16.01 11.09 16.01
CA SER A 198 15.79 12.41 16.58
C SER A 198 16.89 12.75 17.61
N ASP A 199 17.22 14.01 17.77
CA ASP A 199 18.21 14.47 18.75
C ASP A 199 17.68 14.49 20.20
N THR A 200 16.37 14.24 20.39
CA THR A 200 15.71 14.35 21.71
C THR A 200 16.35 13.45 22.78
N GLU A 201 16.81 12.26 22.40
CA GLU A 201 17.44 11.29 23.29
C GLU A 201 18.78 10.75 22.73
N GLU A 202 19.57 11.62 22.08
CA GLU A 202 20.85 11.29 21.46
C GLU A 202 21.80 10.48 22.37
N GLY A 203 21.83 10.82 23.66
CA GLY A 203 22.66 10.12 24.66
C GLY A 203 22.33 8.63 24.84
N LYS A 204 21.18 8.16 24.39
CA LYS A 204 20.76 6.75 24.47
C LYS A 204 21.12 5.94 23.23
N ILE A 205 21.60 6.53 22.14
CA ILE A 205 21.95 5.83 20.90
C ILE A 205 22.92 4.65 21.15
N PRO A 206 23.98 4.76 21.98
CA PRO A 206 24.85 3.62 22.25
C PRO A 206 24.14 2.41 22.89
N ASP A 207 23.21 2.68 23.83
CA ASP A 207 22.41 1.63 24.46
C ASP A 207 21.39 1.03 23.48
N PHE A 208 20.79 1.84 22.61
CA PHE A 208 19.92 1.41 21.53
C PHE A 208 20.64 0.43 20.57
N LEU A 209 21.81 0.81 20.06
CA LEU A 209 22.60 -0.04 19.15
C LEU A 209 23.04 -1.34 19.83
N LYS A 210 23.42 -1.27 21.09
CA LYS A 210 23.74 -2.44 21.90
C LYS A 210 22.55 -3.38 22.06
N TYR A 211 21.35 -2.86 22.29
CA TYR A 211 20.12 -3.63 22.44
C TYR A 211 19.71 -4.27 21.11
N SER A 212 19.80 -3.53 20.01
CA SER A 212 19.49 -4.03 18.66
C SER A 212 20.42 -5.16 18.20
N GLY A 213 21.61 -5.28 18.81
CA GLY A 213 22.60 -6.32 18.49
C GLY A 213 23.40 -6.08 17.22
N LYS A 214 23.28 -4.88 16.62
CA LYS A 214 24.00 -4.51 15.39
C LYS A 214 24.36 -3.01 15.39
N GLU A 215 25.56 -2.71 14.92
CA GLU A 215 25.99 -1.36 14.59
C GLU A 215 25.36 -0.95 13.26
N TYR A 216 24.25 -0.22 13.31
CA TYR A 216 23.60 0.34 12.14
C TYR A 216 24.29 1.63 11.71
N SER A 217 24.28 1.92 10.41
CA SER A 217 24.57 3.28 9.93
C SER A 217 23.44 4.21 10.38
N TYR A 218 23.78 5.37 10.88
CA TYR A 218 22.77 6.32 11.34
C TYR A 218 23.22 7.76 11.16
N GLN A 219 22.24 8.65 11.19
CA GLN A 219 22.42 10.09 11.31
C GLN A 219 21.46 10.63 12.38
N ILE A 220 21.77 11.80 12.90
CA ILE A 220 20.95 12.49 13.89
C ILE A 220 20.35 13.72 13.22
N MET A 221 19.05 13.93 13.45
CA MET A 221 18.31 15.06 12.90
C MET A 221 17.64 15.80 14.05
N GLU A 222 17.70 17.13 14.02
CA GLU A 222 17.02 17.98 14.99
C GLU A 222 15.52 17.69 14.97
N PHE A 223 14.90 17.47 16.13
CA PHE A 223 13.51 17.02 16.23
C PHE A 223 12.53 17.99 15.61
N TYR A 224 12.62 19.26 16.02
CA TYR A 224 11.79 20.33 15.46
C TYR A 224 12.48 21.67 15.60
N ASN A 225 12.58 22.42 14.52
CA ASN A 225 13.12 23.77 14.52
C ASN A 225 12.13 24.73 13.84
N PRO A 226 11.42 25.57 14.59
CA PRO A 226 10.42 26.48 14.03
C PRO A 226 11.02 27.59 13.15
N ASP A 227 12.33 27.81 13.22
CA ASP A 227 13.02 28.83 12.42
C ASP A 227 13.62 28.28 11.12
N ASP A 228 13.64 26.92 10.94
CA ASP A 228 14.18 26.24 9.76
C ASP A 228 13.18 25.20 9.26
N ASP A 229 12.16 25.67 8.56
CA ASP A 229 10.94 24.96 8.15
C ASP A 229 11.15 23.75 7.22
N ILE A 230 12.36 23.28 6.91
CA ILE A 230 12.52 22.34 5.79
C ILE A 230 13.32 21.07 6.13
N ASN A 231 13.99 20.99 7.26
CA ASN A 231 14.94 19.92 7.54
C ASN A 231 14.84 19.28 8.93
N SER A 232 13.82 19.57 9.72
CA SER A 232 13.64 18.93 11.02
C SER A 232 13.06 17.51 10.88
N TYR A 233 13.34 16.68 11.88
CA TYR A 233 12.88 15.28 11.92
C TYR A 233 11.36 15.15 11.70
N LEU A 234 10.56 15.97 12.41
CA LEU A 234 9.10 15.93 12.28
C LEU A 234 8.60 16.41 10.91
N GLU A 235 9.24 17.41 10.31
CA GLU A 235 8.84 17.91 8.99
C GLU A 235 9.20 16.94 7.88
N VAL A 236 10.35 16.28 7.97
CA VAL A 236 10.78 15.27 7.02
C VAL A 236 9.93 14.01 7.14
N LEU A 237 9.60 13.59 8.36
CA LEU A 237 8.77 12.42 8.61
C LEU A 237 7.31 12.68 8.29
N GLY A 238 6.77 13.82 8.67
CA GLY A 238 5.35 14.17 8.68
C GLY A 238 4.76 14.15 10.09
N PHE A 239 4.02 15.20 10.45
CA PHE A 239 3.44 15.37 11.79
C PHE A 239 2.36 14.34 12.14
N GLU A 240 1.84 13.62 11.16
CA GLU A 240 0.82 12.59 11.31
C GLU A 240 1.37 11.22 11.68
N TYR A 241 2.69 11.01 11.58
CA TYR A 241 3.32 9.72 11.84
C TYR A 241 4.00 9.69 13.21
N GLU A 242 3.99 8.53 13.83
CA GLU A 242 4.67 8.28 15.11
C GLU A 242 5.72 7.17 14.97
N ASN A 243 6.75 7.23 15.80
CA ASN A 243 7.81 6.24 15.83
C ASN A 243 7.32 4.87 16.38
N PRO A 244 7.80 3.76 15.85
CA PRO A 244 8.83 3.61 14.79
C PRO A 244 8.27 3.78 13.37
N VAL A 245 8.92 4.55 12.51
CA VAL A 245 8.61 4.55 11.08
C VAL A 245 9.70 3.80 10.34
N ILE A 246 9.30 2.86 9.48
CA ILE A 246 10.19 2.01 8.69
C ILE A 246 9.74 2.02 7.25
N ILE A 247 10.64 2.38 6.34
CA ILE A 247 10.34 2.51 4.91
C ILE A 247 11.27 1.61 4.11
N TYR A 248 10.70 0.70 3.36
CA TYR A 248 11.47 -0.17 2.46
C TYR A 248 11.51 0.41 1.05
N TYR A 249 12.71 0.48 0.49
CA TYR A 249 12.98 0.95 -0.87
C TYR A 249 13.62 -0.11 -1.74
N ASN A 250 13.30 -0.07 -3.03
CA ASN A 250 14.01 -0.79 -4.07
C ASN A 250 14.32 0.16 -5.23
N ASN A 251 15.62 0.45 -5.45
CA ASN A 251 16.08 1.40 -6.46
C ASN A 251 15.37 2.78 -6.38
N GLY A 252 15.24 3.34 -5.18
CA GLY A 252 14.59 4.62 -4.91
C GLY A 252 13.06 4.58 -4.90
N ASN A 253 12.44 3.46 -5.29
CA ASN A 253 10.99 3.29 -5.20
C ASN A 253 10.60 2.86 -3.79
N GLN A 254 9.69 3.59 -3.17
CA GLN A 254 9.10 3.18 -1.89
C GLN A 254 8.19 1.98 -2.11
N MET A 255 8.58 0.85 -1.54
CA MET A 255 7.87 -0.41 -1.65
C MET A 255 6.88 -0.62 -0.51
N ARG A 256 7.31 -0.32 0.73
CA ARG A 256 6.51 -0.44 1.95
C ARG A 256 6.77 0.75 2.86
N PHE A 257 5.77 1.10 3.66
CA PHE A 257 5.83 2.14 4.67
C PHE A 257 5.09 1.64 5.91
N TYR A 258 5.77 1.60 7.03
CA TYR A 258 5.20 1.24 8.32
C TYR A 258 5.32 2.42 9.27
N ASP A 259 4.33 2.62 10.12
CA ASP A 259 4.33 3.65 11.13
C ASP A 259 3.95 3.08 12.51
N GLY A 260 4.22 3.82 13.58
CA GLY A 260 4.00 3.37 14.96
C GLY A 260 2.56 3.47 15.43
N THR A 261 1.65 4.01 14.62
CA THR A 261 0.24 4.19 14.96
C THR A 261 -0.69 3.64 13.90
N GLY A 262 -1.77 3.02 14.33
CA GLY A 262 -2.86 2.60 13.47
C GLY A 262 -2.63 1.30 12.75
N SER A 263 -3.16 1.21 11.53
CA SER A 263 -3.33 -0.01 10.77
C SER A 263 -2.10 -0.46 9.99
N ASN A 264 -0.98 0.23 10.13
CA ASN A 264 0.22 -0.02 9.33
C ASN A 264 1.46 -0.27 10.20
N GLU A 265 1.24 -0.96 11.32
CA GLU A 265 2.32 -1.33 12.22
C GLU A 265 3.36 -2.21 11.54
N TYR A 266 4.62 -2.02 11.91
CA TYR A 266 5.73 -2.83 11.44
C TYR A 266 5.54 -4.31 11.80
N ASN A 267 5.58 -5.17 10.78
CA ASN A 267 5.54 -6.60 10.95
C ASN A 267 6.83 -7.24 10.39
N ALA A 268 7.62 -7.82 11.28
CA ALA A 268 8.89 -8.48 10.92
C ALA A 268 8.74 -9.57 9.85
N LYS A 269 7.62 -10.30 9.83
CA LYS A 269 7.35 -11.39 8.88
C LYS A 269 7.32 -10.93 7.41
N ASP A 270 7.07 -9.66 7.17
CA ASP A 270 7.03 -9.11 5.82
C ASP A 270 8.41 -9.06 5.16
N PHE A 271 9.46 -9.23 5.94
CA PHE A 271 10.85 -9.27 5.49
C PHE A 271 11.47 -10.67 5.55
N GLU A 272 10.74 -11.70 5.98
CA GLU A 272 11.22 -13.08 6.09
C GLU A 272 11.18 -13.86 4.76
N SER A 273 10.70 -13.27 3.65
CA SER A 273 10.52 -13.94 2.35
C SER A 273 11.66 -13.73 1.37
#